data_32826690a1505b64743b3d8e86c44284
#
_entry.id   32826690a1505b64743b3d8e86c44284
#
_cell.length_a   1.000
_cell.length_b   1.000
_cell.length_c   1.000
_cell.angle_alpha   90.00
_cell.angle_beta   90.00
_cell.angle_gamma   90.00
#
_symmetry.space_group_name_H-M   'P 1'
#
loop_
_entity.id
_entity.type
_entity.pdbx_description
1 polymer ?
#
loop_
_entity_poly.entity_id
_entity_poly.type
_entity_poly.pdbx_seq_one_letter_code
_entity_poly.pdbx_strand_id
1 'polypeptide(L)'
;VPRKGVVAIKVLRPNIERRLEKEMKALHFLAWWIERLSPRSRRLEPVQFIETVSSAMERELDLRLEAGAAAEFKEVAEKDGYLTVPEIDWSRSAKRVMTLEWIDGVGLTDSKGLDKAGADRSELAINITRGFLAAALDYGFFHADMHEGNLLYGKDGKLWIVDFGIMGRIGHKERRYLAEILYGFHRRDYRRVAEVHHEAGYVPEK
;
A
#
# COMPACT_ATOMS: atom_id res chain seq x y z
N VAL A 1 -6.69 19.15 15.87
CA VAL A 1 -7.48 18.61 16.99
C VAL A 1 -8.61 17.84 16.38
N PRO A 2 -8.72 16.49 16.58
CA PRO A 2 -9.85 15.74 16.04
C PRO A 2 -11.14 16.41 16.51
N ARG A 3 -12.11 16.58 15.61
CA ARG A 3 -13.44 17.04 16.00
C ARG A 3 -13.96 16.02 17.01
N LYS A 4 -14.03 16.38 18.28
CA LYS A 4 -14.60 15.53 19.33
C LYS A 4 -15.97 15.03 18.84
N GLY A 5 -16.06 13.75 18.51
CA GLY A 5 -17.30 13.08 18.17
C GLY A 5 -17.49 12.61 16.73
N VAL A 6 -16.63 12.98 15.75
CA VAL A 6 -16.73 12.47 14.37
C VAL A 6 -15.58 11.52 14.08
N VAL A 7 -15.89 10.34 13.59
CA VAL A 7 -14.91 9.29 13.22
C VAL A 7 -15.24 8.74 11.83
N ALA A 8 -14.25 8.21 11.14
CA ALA A 8 -14.45 7.39 9.97
C ALA A 8 -14.54 5.93 10.39
N ILE A 9 -15.48 5.19 9.81
CA ILE A 9 -15.66 3.77 10.10
C ILE A 9 -15.56 2.98 8.80
N LYS A 10 -14.54 2.14 8.69
CA LYS A 10 -14.38 1.15 7.62
C LYS A 10 -14.96 -0.17 8.09
N VAL A 11 -15.87 -0.74 7.30
CA VAL A 11 -16.59 -1.98 7.65
C VAL A 11 -16.51 -2.95 6.50
N LEU A 12 -16.18 -4.20 6.77
CA LEU A 12 -16.24 -5.26 5.78
C LEU A 12 -17.68 -5.50 5.32
N ARG A 13 -17.86 -5.68 4.01
CA ARG A 13 -19.19 -5.97 3.45
C ARG A 13 -19.77 -7.25 4.06
N PRO A 14 -21.08 -7.29 4.32
CA PRO A 14 -21.72 -8.50 4.83
C PRO A 14 -21.46 -9.71 3.92
N ASN A 15 -21.19 -10.85 4.52
CA ASN A 15 -20.94 -12.13 3.83
C ASN A 15 -19.76 -12.15 2.84
N ILE A 16 -18.86 -11.17 2.89
CA ILE A 16 -17.69 -11.12 1.99
C ILE A 16 -16.81 -12.37 2.12
N GLU A 17 -16.63 -12.88 3.34
CA GLU A 17 -15.85 -14.10 3.62
C GLU A 17 -16.44 -15.33 2.90
N ARG A 18 -17.76 -15.54 2.99
CA ARG A 18 -18.45 -16.66 2.32
C ARG A 18 -18.38 -16.54 0.79
N ARG A 19 -18.45 -15.31 0.29
CA ARG A 19 -18.36 -15.06 -1.14
C ARG A 19 -16.96 -15.37 -1.63
N LEU A 20 -15.93 -14.85 -0.95
CA LEU A 20 -14.54 -15.11 -1.27
C LEU A 20 -14.24 -16.61 -1.25
N GLU A 21 -14.67 -17.34 -0.19
CA GLU A 21 -14.47 -18.78 -0.09
C GLU A 21 -15.06 -19.55 -1.29
N LYS A 22 -16.26 -19.17 -1.76
CA LYS A 22 -16.88 -19.79 -2.94
C LYS A 22 -16.11 -19.48 -4.22
N GLU A 23 -15.69 -18.22 -4.40
CA GLU A 23 -14.95 -17.79 -5.58
C GLU A 23 -13.56 -18.48 -5.62
N MET A 24 -12.87 -18.56 -4.48
CA MET A 24 -11.57 -19.24 -4.40
C MET A 24 -11.69 -20.75 -4.63
N LYS A 25 -12.71 -21.41 -4.12
CA LYS A 25 -12.98 -22.84 -4.40
C LYS A 25 -13.19 -23.09 -5.91
N ALA A 26 -13.93 -22.23 -6.58
CA ALA A 26 -14.14 -22.34 -8.02
C ALA A 26 -12.86 -22.12 -8.82
N LEU A 27 -12.06 -21.12 -8.44
CA LEU A 27 -10.76 -20.85 -9.07
C LEU A 27 -9.75 -21.99 -8.83
N HIS A 28 -9.71 -22.52 -7.61
CA HIS A 28 -8.86 -23.66 -7.28
C HIS A 28 -9.23 -24.91 -8.10
N PHE A 29 -10.53 -25.19 -8.26
CA PHE A 29 -11.02 -26.27 -9.10
C PHE A 29 -10.60 -26.09 -10.57
N LEU A 30 -10.74 -24.89 -11.12
CA LEU A 30 -10.28 -24.56 -12.46
C LEU A 30 -8.76 -24.71 -12.62
N ALA A 31 -8.00 -24.20 -11.67
CA ALA A 31 -6.54 -24.29 -11.66
C ALA A 31 -6.08 -25.75 -11.64
N TRP A 32 -6.73 -26.60 -10.83
CA TRP A 32 -6.46 -28.03 -10.77
C TRP A 32 -6.71 -28.73 -12.13
N TRP A 33 -7.81 -28.39 -12.82
CA TRP A 33 -8.07 -28.93 -14.15
C TRP A 33 -7.06 -28.46 -15.18
N ILE A 34 -6.68 -27.19 -15.19
CA ILE A 34 -5.68 -26.63 -16.08
C ILE A 34 -4.34 -27.35 -15.89
N GLU A 35 -3.92 -27.54 -14.64
CA GLU A 35 -2.67 -28.22 -14.31
C GLU A 35 -2.66 -29.69 -14.75
N ARG A 36 -3.83 -30.36 -14.66
CA ARG A 36 -3.99 -31.75 -15.04
C ARG A 36 -4.05 -31.96 -16.55
N LEU A 37 -4.72 -31.05 -17.29
CA LEU A 37 -4.97 -31.20 -18.73
C LEU A 37 -3.87 -30.59 -19.60
N SER A 38 -3.11 -29.61 -19.09
CA SER A 38 -2.08 -28.92 -19.86
C SER A 38 -0.68 -29.07 -19.24
N PRO A 39 0.19 -29.96 -19.81
CA PRO A 39 1.57 -30.07 -19.31
C PRO A 39 2.37 -28.76 -19.37
N ARG A 40 2.05 -27.88 -20.33
CA ARG A 40 2.69 -26.57 -20.47
C ARG A 40 2.32 -25.61 -19.33
N SER A 41 1.08 -25.70 -18.85
CA SER A 41 0.56 -24.83 -17.78
C SER A 41 1.05 -25.25 -16.40
N ARG A 42 1.56 -26.49 -16.21
CA ARG A 42 2.15 -26.93 -14.94
C ARG A 42 3.33 -26.08 -14.50
N ARG A 43 4.09 -25.53 -15.46
CA ARG A 43 5.22 -24.63 -15.15
C ARG A 43 4.80 -23.33 -14.47
N LEU A 44 3.53 -22.94 -14.60
CA LEU A 44 2.96 -21.73 -14.01
C LEU A 44 2.38 -21.99 -12.62
N GLU A 45 2.38 -23.24 -12.17
CA GLU A 45 1.88 -23.66 -10.85
C GLU A 45 0.53 -23.01 -10.49
N PRO A 46 -0.51 -23.14 -11.35
CA PRO A 46 -1.75 -22.39 -11.20
C PRO A 46 -2.46 -22.69 -9.88
N VAL A 47 -2.36 -23.89 -9.33
CA VAL A 47 -2.93 -24.23 -8.04
C VAL A 47 -2.23 -23.43 -6.92
N GLN A 48 -0.91 -23.42 -6.88
CA GLN A 48 -0.12 -22.68 -5.89
C GLN A 48 -0.34 -21.16 -6.02
N PHE A 49 -0.51 -20.68 -7.25
CA PHE A 49 -0.86 -19.27 -7.48
C PHE A 49 -2.20 -18.91 -6.81
N ILE A 50 -3.26 -19.74 -7.02
CA ILE A 50 -4.57 -19.51 -6.39
C ILE A 50 -4.50 -19.61 -4.87
N GLU A 51 -3.71 -20.52 -4.30
CA GLU A 51 -3.49 -20.62 -2.85
C GLU A 51 -2.84 -19.35 -2.30
N THR A 52 -1.84 -18.82 -3.01
CA THR A 52 -1.18 -17.56 -2.65
C THR A 52 -2.17 -16.39 -2.67
N VAL A 53 -2.99 -16.28 -3.72
CA VAL A 53 -4.02 -15.26 -3.84
C VAL A 53 -5.06 -15.40 -2.72
N SER A 54 -5.54 -16.63 -2.44
CA SER A 54 -6.49 -16.90 -1.37
C SER A 54 -5.96 -16.42 -0.01
N SER A 55 -4.71 -16.78 0.30
CA SER A 55 -4.06 -16.39 1.55
C SER A 55 -3.88 -14.87 1.68
N ALA A 56 -3.58 -14.17 0.57
CA ALA A 56 -3.49 -12.73 0.55
C ALA A 56 -4.87 -12.09 0.80
N MET A 57 -5.91 -12.56 0.10
CA MET A 57 -7.27 -12.04 0.27
C MET A 57 -7.87 -12.31 1.66
N GLU A 58 -7.53 -13.45 2.29
CA GLU A 58 -7.96 -13.73 3.67
C GLU A 58 -7.37 -12.72 4.67
N ARG A 59 -6.15 -12.25 4.44
CA ARG A 59 -5.54 -11.19 5.26
C ARG A 59 -6.26 -9.85 5.10
N GLU A 60 -6.69 -9.51 3.89
CA GLU A 60 -7.49 -8.30 3.60
C GLU A 60 -8.85 -8.31 4.32
N LEU A 61 -9.34 -9.47 4.78
CA LEU A 61 -10.57 -9.61 5.56
C LEU A 61 -10.35 -9.43 7.08
N ASP A 62 -9.18 -9.01 7.50
CA ASP A 62 -8.91 -8.68 8.91
C ASP A 62 -8.44 -7.22 9.05
N LEU A 63 -9.39 -6.32 9.28
CA LEU A 63 -9.12 -4.89 9.41
C LEU A 63 -8.19 -4.54 10.60
N ARG A 64 -7.91 -5.48 11.51
CA ARG A 64 -6.91 -5.25 12.57
C ARG A 64 -5.51 -5.21 12.01
N LEU A 65 -5.24 -5.95 10.92
CA LEU A 65 -3.94 -5.92 10.24
C LEU A 65 -3.72 -4.56 9.57
N GLU A 66 -4.75 -4.04 8.91
CA GLU A 66 -4.71 -2.69 8.32
C GLU A 66 -4.55 -1.62 9.40
N ALA A 67 -5.29 -1.71 10.51
CA ALA A 67 -5.15 -0.80 11.64
C ALA A 67 -3.73 -0.84 12.26
N GLY A 68 -3.15 -2.04 12.37
CA GLY A 68 -1.77 -2.21 12.82
C GLY A 68 -0.75 -1.59 11.87
N ALA A 69 -0.95 -1.79 10.57
CA ALA A 69 -0.10 -1.20 9.53
C ALA A 69 -0.19 0.35 9.53
N ALA A 70 -1.41 0.90 9.70
CA ALA A 70 -1.62 2.33 9.84
C ALA A 70 -0.87 2.91 11.05
N ALA A 71 -1.00 2.27 12.22
CA ALA A 71 -0.34 2.72 13.44
C ALA A 71 1.20 2.66 13.32
N GLU A 72 1.75 1.59 12.73
CA GLU A 72 3.18 1.48 12.48
C GLU A 72 3.67 2.50 11.46
N PHE A 73 2.90 2.71 10.37
CA PHE A 73 3.27 3.70 9.36
C PHE A 73 3.20 5.13 9.90
N LYS A 74 2.32 5.40 10.86
CA LYS A 74 2.26 6.69 11.55
C LYS A 74 3.60 7.01 12.23
N GLU A 75 4.22 6.05 12.91
CA GLU A 75 5.53 6.25 13.54
C GLU A 75 6.63 6.59 12.52
N VAL A 76 6.55 6.03 11.31
CA VAL A 76 7.47 6.34 10.21
C VAL A 76 7.19 7.75 9.65
N ALA A 77 5.93 8.06 9.35
CA ALA A 77 5.52 9.32 8.74
C ALA A 77 5.79 10.54 9.64
N GLU A 78 5.64 10.39 10.96
CA GLU A 78 5.87 11.47 11.94
C GLU A 78 7.35 11.89 12.02
N LYS A 79 8.29 11.00 11.70
CA LYS A 79 9.74 11.32 11.75
C LYS A 79 10.13 12.37 10.72
N ASP A 80 9.55 12.29 9.53
CA ASP A 80 9.91 13.15 8.40
C ASP A 80 8.90 14.27 8.16
N GLY A 81 7.65 14.08 8.62
CA GLY A 81 6.60 15.09 8.58
C GLY A 81 6.01 15.40 7.19
N TYR A 82 6.38 14.62 6.15
CA TYR A 82 5.83 14.81 4.79
C TYR A 82 4.41 14.29 4.65
N LEU A 83 4.08 13.24 5.41
CA LEU A 83 2.82 12.52 5.35
C LEU A 83 2.21 12.45 6.75
N THR A 84 0.91 12.41 6.83
CA THR A 84 0.19 12.29 8.09
C THR A 84 -0.77 11.09 8.03
N VAL A 85 -0.92 10.41 9.15
CA VAL A 85 -1.75 9.20 9.27
C VAL A 85 -2.83 9.43 10.34
N PRO A 86 -4.09 9.09 10.07
CA PRO A 86 -5.17 9.20 11.03
C PRO A 86 -4.93 8.35 12.28
N GLU A 87 -5.37 8.83 13.44
CA GLU A 87 -5.37 8.07 14.67
C GLU A 87 -6.35 6.89 14.59
N ILE A 88 -5.92 5.72 15.07
CA ILE A 88 -6.78 4.53 15.14
C ILE A 88 -7.47 4.48 16.51
N ASP A 89 -8.79 4.39 16.51
CA ASP A 89 -9.55 4.10 17.74
C ASP A 89 -9.61 2.59 17.96
N TRP A 90 -8.63 2.09 18.71
CA TRP A 90 -8.52 0.66 19.03
C TRP A 90 -9.70 0.12 19.84
N SER A 91 -10.34 0.97 20.65
CA SER A 91 -11.47 0.58 21.49
C SER A 91 -12.73 0.27 20.67
N ARG A 92 -12.81 0.83 19.44
CA ARG A 92 -13.91 0.66 18.50
C ARG A 92 -13.49 -0.05 17.23
N SER A 93 -12.34 -0.71 17.24
CA SER A 93 -11.80 -1.47 16.10
C SER A 93 -11.76 -2.97 16.42
N ALA A 94 -12.08 -3.80 15.44
CA ALA A 94 -12.12 -5.24 15.53
C ALA A 94 -11.87 -5.86 14.14
N LYS A 95 -11.87 -7.20 14.02
CA LYS A 95 -11.61 -7.90 12.76
C LYS A 95 -12.40 -7.33 11.56
N ARG A 96 -13.66 -6.94 11.75
CA ARG A 96 -14.59 -6.52 10.68
C ARG A 96 -14.88 -5.03 10.64
N VAL A 97 -14.34 -4.27 11.57
CA VAL A 97 -14.58 -2.83 11.72
C VAL A 97 -13.29 -2.16 12.11
N MET A 98 -12.91 -1.11 11.40
CA MET A 98 -11.80 -0.22 11.77
C MET A 98 -12.35 1.19 11.95
N THR A 99 -12.07 1.78 13.08
CA THR A 99 -12.47 3.15 13.41
C THR A 99 -11.24 4.03 13.47
N LEU A 100 -11.29 5.14 12.75
CA LEU A 100 -10.16 6.06 12.66
C LEU A 100 -10.63 7.51 12.72
N GLU A 101 -9.69 8.38 12.97
CA GLU A 101 -9.90 9.83 12.96
C GLU A 101 -10.54 10.27 11.65
N TRP A 102 -11.55 11.14 11.74
CA TRP A 102 -12.12 11.81 10.59
C TRP A 102 -11.23 12.94 10.12
N ILE A 103 -10.79 12.88 8.88
CA ILE A 103 -9.99 13.94 8.26
C ILE A 103 -10.90 14.88 7.47
N ASP A 104 -10.95 16.13 7.90
CA ASP A 104 -11.66 17.19 7.18
C ASP A 104 -10.73 17.75 6.09
N GLY A 105 -10.88 17.26 4.89
CA GLY A 105 -9.98 17.57 3.78
C GLY A 105 -10.61 17.32 2.42
N VAL A 106 -9.83 17.58 1.38
CA VAL A 106 -10.17 17.40 -0.02
C VAL A 106 -9.35 16.26 -0.60
N GLY A 107 -9.99 15.30 -1.30
CA GLY A 107 -9.28 14.26 -2.02
C GLY A 107 -8.40 14.82 -3.14
N LEU A 108 -7.24 14.23 -3.36
CA LEU A 108 -6.33 14.70 -4.41
C LEU A 108 -6.90 14.51 -5.81
N THR A 109 -7.93 13.69 -5.98
CA THR A 109 -8.69 13.53 -7.23
C THR A 109 -9.62 14.73 -7.53
N ASP A 110 -9.98 15.54 -6.52
CA ASP A 110 -10.83 16.73 -6.70
C ASP A 110 -10.00 17.98 -6.97
N SER A 111 -9.59 18.16 -8.22
CA SER A 111 -8.80 19.32 -8.66
C SER A 111 -9.44 20.66 -8.31
N LYS A 112 -10.78 20.79 -8.42
CA LYS A 112 -11.48 22.03 -8.10
C LYS A 112 -11.52 22.30 -6.61
N GLY A 113 -11.66 21.24 -5.82
CA GLY A 113 -11.59 21.31 -4.37
C GLY A 113 -10.22 21.76 -3.88
N LEU A 114 -9.14 21.21 -4.46
CA LEU A 114 -7.76 21.62 -4.16
C LEU A 114 -7.50 23.09 -4.50
N ASP A 115 -7.96 23.56 -5.66
CA ASP A 115 -7.82 24.98 -6.03
C ASP A 115 -8.54 25.91 -5.03
N LYS A 116 -9.76 25.54 -4.61
CA LYS A 116 -10.51 26.29 -3.59
C LYS A 116 -9.87 26.24 -2.21
N ALA A 117 -9.20 25.13 -1.88
CA ALA A 117 -8.47 24.98 -0.62
C ALA A 117 -7.10 25.70 -0.64
N GLY A 118 -6.67 26.24 -1.77
CA GLY A 118 -5.39 26.91 -1.93
C GLY A 118 -4.19 25.98 -1.88
N ALA A 119 -4.38 24.71 -2.25
CA ALA A 119 -3.33 23.70 -2.22
C ALA A 119 -2.27 23.98 -3.30
N ASP A 120 -1.00 24.01 -2.94
CA ASP A 120 0.11 24.01 -3.90
C ASP A 120 0.37 22.58 -4.39
N ARG A 121 -0.05 22.29 -5.61
CA ARG A 121 0.10 20.96 -6.22
C ARG A 121 1.55 20.54 -6.40
N SER A 122 2.45 21.50 -6.61
CA SER A 122 3.89 21.22 -6.73
C SER A 122 4.46 20.79 -5.40
N GLU A 123 4.09 21.48 -4.33
CA GLU A 123 4.48 21.12 -2.97
C GLU A 123 3.90 19.74 -2.57
N LEU A 124 2.63 19.47 -2.88
CA LEU A 124 2.01 18.18 -2.64
C LEU A 124 2.77 17.05 -3.36
N ALA A 125 3.09 17.22 -4.65
CA ALA A 125 3.86 16.23 -5.40
C ALA A 125 5.26 15.98 -4.81
N ILE A 126 5.93 17.03 -4.37
CA ILE A 126 7.22 16.94 -3.69
C ILE A 126 7.07 16.18 -2.37
N ASN A 127 6.08 16.48 -1.56
CA ASN A 127 5.87 15.85 -0.26
C ASN A 127 5.47 14.36 -0.40
N ILE A 128 4.64 14.01 -1.40
CA ILE A 128 4.33 12.61 -1.73
C ILE A 128 5.61 11.86 -2.09
N THR A 129 6.41 12.43 -3.00
CA THR A 129 7.64 11.79 -3.46
C THR A 129 8.65 11.62 -2.33
N ARG A 130 8.87 12.66 -1.53
CA ARG A 130 9.78 12.61 -0.38
C ARG A 130 9.31 11.64 0.68
N GLY A 131 8.01 11.68 1.05
CA GLY A 131 7.45 10.78 2.04
C GLY A 131 7.53 9.32 1.62
N PHE A 132 7.26 9.01 0.35
CA PHE A 132 7.43 7.66 -0.19
C PHE A 132 8.90 7.21 -0.17
N LEU A 133 9.80 8.05 -0.66
CA LEU A 133 11.23 7.71 -0.74
C LEU A 133 11.85 7.55 0.65
N ALA A 134 11.55 8.44 1.60
CA ALA A 134 11.99 8.31 2.98
C ALA A 134 11.46 7.02 3.62
N ALA A 135 10.17 6.74 3.50
CA ALA A 135 9.57 5.51 4.01
C ALA A 135 10.23 4.25 3.43
N ALA A 136 10.48 4.22 2.12
CA ALA A 136 11.07 3.07 1.44
C ALA A 136 12.59 2.94 1.72
N LEU A 137 13.36 4.03 1.61
CA LEU A 137 14.82 3.98 1.65
C LEU A 137 15.37 4.05 3.08
N ASP A 138 14.80 4.88 3.95
CA ASP A 138 15.33 5.08 5.30
C ASP A 138 14.75 4.08 6.31
N TYR A 139 13.46 3.74 6.17
CA TYR A 139 12.78 2.86 7.12
C TYR A 139 12.49 1.46 6.57
N GLY A 140 12.38 1.31 5.23
CA GLY A 140 12.07 0.03 4.58
C GLY A 140 10.62 -0.43 4.80
N PHE A 141 9.75 0.46 5.24
CA PHE A 141 8.32 0.23 5.40
C PHE A 141 7.54 1.38 4.76
N PHE A 142 6.80 1.08 3.71
CA PHE A 142 6.18 2.09 2.85
C PHE A 142 4.81 1.66 2.37
N HIS A 143 4.01 2.63 1.96
CA HIS A 143 2.71 2.42 1.34
C HIS A 143 2.90 1.94 -0.11
N ALA A 144 2.48 0.70 -0.39
CA ALA A 144 2.73 0.07 -1.70
C ALA A 144 1.62 0.33 -2.73
N ASP A 145 0.55 1.01 -2.33
CA ASP A 145 -0.57 1.42 -3.21
C ASP A 145 -0.90 2.91 -3.02
N MET A 146 0.13 3.76 -3.09
CA MET A 146 -0.01 5.21 -2.88
C MET A 146 -0.54 5.88 -4.16
N HIS A 147 -1.85 5.93 -4.30
CA HIS A 147 -2.51 6.64 -5.38
C HIS A 147 -3.34 7.82 -4.85
N GLU A 148 -3.71 8.76 -5.72
CA GLU A 148 -4.41 9.99 -5.35
C GLU A 148 -5.76 9.77 -4.64
N GLY A 149 -6.40 8.61 -4.84
CA GLY A 149 -7.63 8.23 -4.15
C GLY A 149 -7.46 7.93 -2.66
N ASN A 150 -6.23 7.61 -2.22
CA ASN A 150 -5.87 7.33 -0.84
C ASN A 150 -5.27 8.55 -0.12
N LEU A 151 -5.22 9.71 -0.80
CA LEU A 151 -4.59 10.92 -0.31
C LEU A 151 -5.59 12.06 -0.17
N LEU A 152 -5.53 12.77 0.96
CA LEU A 152 -6.34 13.94 1.26
C LEU A 152 -5.45 15.13 1.61
N TYR A 153 -5.81 16.31 1.10
CA TYR A 153 -5.29 17.58 1.57
C TYR A 153 -6.19 18.10 2.69
N GLY A 154 -5.70 18.02 3.92
CA GLY A 154 -6.45 18.44 5.11
C GLY A 154 -6.61 19.95 5.20
N LYS A 155 -7.68 20.41 5.90
CA LYS A 155 -7.85 21.83 6.24
C LYS A 155 -6.74 22.40 7.12
N ASP A 156 -5.97 21.53 7.75
CA ASP A 156 -4.76 21.86 8.52
C ASP A 156 -3.52 22.07 7.64
N GLY A 157 -3.67 21.98 6.32
CA GLY A 157 -2.58 22.12 5.35
C GLY A 157 -1.69 20.88 5.22
N LYS A 158 -2.06 19.76 5.85
CA LYS A 158 -1.27 18.52 5.81
C LYS A 158 -1.74 17.56 4.74
N LEU A 159 -0.82 16.71 4.31
CA LEU A 159 -1.09 15.62 3.40
C LEU A 159 -1.35 14.34 4.20
N TRP A 160 -2.58 13.83 4.10
CA TRP A 160 -3.06 12.67 4.84
C TRP A 160 -3.17 11.44 3.94
N ILE A 161 -2.80 10.26 4.47
CA ILE A 161 -3.05 8.96 3.87
C ILE A 161 -4.15 8.26 4.65
N VAL A 162 -5.12 7.63 3.96
CA VAL A 162 -6.34 7.10 4.61
C VAL A 162 -6.62 5.62 4.39
N ASP A 163 -5.86 4.92 3.55
CA ASP A 163 -5.96 3.47 3.32
C ASP A 163 -4.59 2.81 3.53
N PHE A 164 -4.53 1.67 4.22
CA PHE A 164 -3.28 0.97 4.58
C PHE A 164 -3.37 -0.54 4.29
N GLY A 165 -4.26 -0.94 3.37
CA GLY A 165 -4.46 -2.34 3.00
C GLY A 165 -3.22 -2.96 2.37
N ILE A 166 -2.46 -2.20 1.58
CA ILE A 166 -1.28 -2.71 0.88
C ILE A 166 -0.03 -1.95 1.32
N MET A 167 0.75 -2.58 2.20
CA MET A 167 2.02 -2.05 2.69
C MET A 167 3.19 -2.90 2.23
N GLY A 168 4.29 -2.25 1.85
CA GLY A 168 5.53 -2.90 1.45
C GLY A 168 6.59 -2.90 2.56
N ARG A 169 7.34 -4.00 2.65
CA ARG A 169 8.52 -4.09 3.51
C ARG A 169 9.70 -4.57 2.69
N ILE A 170 10.82 -3.87 2.83
CA ILE A 170 12.08 -4.23 2.18
C ILE A 170 13.23 -4.18 3.19
N GLY A 171 14.11 -5.17 3.10
CA GLY A 171 15.29 -5.28 3.95
C GLY A 171 16.40 -4.31 3.56
N HIS A 172 17.49 -4.30 4.32
CA HIS A 172 18.63 -3.40 4.07
C HIS A 172 19.27 -3.59 2.69
N LYS A 173 19.28 -4.82 2.19
CA LYS A 173 19.86 -5.17 0.89
C LYS A 173 19.00 -4.60 -0.25
N GLU A 174 17.69 -4.81 -0.18
CA GLU A 174 16.73 -4.32 -1.16
C GLU A 174 16.66 -2.79 -1.16
N ARG A 175 16.72 -2.16 0.02
CA ARG A 175 16.80 -0.69 0.13
C ARG A 175 18.02 -0.13 -0.57
N ARG A 176 19.19 -0.78 -0.40
CA ARG A 176 20.40 -0.38 -1.10
C ARG A 176 20.23 -0.51 -2.62
N TYR A 177 19.70 -1.63 -3.11
CA TYR A 177 19.44 -1.80 -4.53
C TYR A 177 18.49 -0.75 -5.08
N LEU A 178 17.39 -0.46 -4.38
CA LEU A 178 16.45 0.58 -4.77
C LEU A 178 17.14 1.95 -4.85
N ALA A 179 17.92 2.30 -3.84
CA ALA A 179 18.68 3.57 -3.82
C ALA A 179 19.69 3.66 -4.98
N GLU A 180 20.46 2.60 -5.23
CA GLU A 180 21.44 2.57 -6.32
C GLU A 180 20.78 2.66 -7.70
N ILE A 181 19.63 1.99 -7.89
CA ILE A 181 18.84 2.05 -9.13
C ILE A 181 18.33 3.48 -9.37
N LEU A 182 17.70 4.09 -8.37
CA LEU A 182 17.18 5.46 -8.47
C LEU A 182 18.29 6.48 -8.71
N TYR A 183 19.39 6.34 -7.99
CA TYR A 183 20.55 7.20 -8.17
C TYR A 183 21.19 7.03 -9.56
N GLY A 184 21.30 5.79 -10.03
CA GLY A 184 21.79 5.49 -11.37
C GLY A 184 20.93 6.12 -12.48
N PHE A 185 19.59 6.05 -12.35
CA PHE A 185 18.70 6.76 -13.27
C PHE A 185 18.88 8.28 -13.21
N HIS A 186 18.97 8.86 -12.03
CA HIS A 186 19.21 10.30 -11.87
C HIS A 186 20.52 10.74 -12.51
N ARG A 187 21.58 9.93 -12.38
CA ARG A 187 22.90 10.20 -12.97
C ARG A 187 23.00 9.80 -14.45
N ARG A 188 21.96 9.15 -15.01
CA ARG A 188 21.96 8.53 -16.34
C ARG A 188 23.02 7.45 -16.51
N ASP A 189 23.44 6.83 -15.42
CA ASP A 189 24.37 5.69 -15.41
C ASP A 189 23.57 4.38 -15.57
N TYR A 190 23.08 4.16 -16.78
CA TYR A 190 22.28 2.98 -17.11
C TYR A 190 23.05 1.67 -17.01
N ARG A 191 24.38 1.73 -17.12
CA ARG A 191 25.23 0.56 -16.91
C ARG A 191 25.17 0.10 -15.47
N ARG A 192 25.36 1.03 -14.51
CA ARG A 192 25.24 0.70 -13.08
C ARG A 192 23.84 0.21 -12.72
N VAL A 193 22.80 0.82 -13.29
CA VAL A 193 21.43 0.35 -13.13
C VAL A 193 21.28 -1.11 -13.56
N ALA A 194 21.81 -1.48 -14.74
CA ALA A 194 21.74 -2.87 -15.22
C ALA A 194 22.53 -3.84 -14.34
N GLU A 195 23.72 -3.45 -13.89
CA GLU A 195 24.54 -4.25 -12.96
C GLU A 195 23.81 -4.53 -11.65
N VAL A 196 23.18 -3.50 -11.06
CA VAL A 196 22.41 -3.66 -9.81
C VAL A 196 21.19 -4.57 -10.01
N HIS A 197 20.49 -4.48 -11.13
CA HIS A 197 19.39 -5.42 -11.43
C HIS A 197 19.85 -6.87 -11.51
N HIS A 198 21.05 -7.09 -12.07
CA HIS A 198 21.64 -8.43 -12.11
C HIS A 198 22.09 -8.89 -10.72
N GLU A 199 22.78 -8.02 -9.94
CA GLU A 199 23.19 -8.31 -8.56
C GLU A 199 21.99 -8.62 -7.63
N ALA A 200 20.85 -7.97 -7.89
CA ALA A 200 19.60 -8.17 -7.16
C ALA A 200 18.86 -9.45 -7.56
N GLY A 201 19.26 -10.12 -8.65
CA GLY A 201 18.57 -11.29 -9.18
C GLY A 201 17.24 -10.99 -9.88
N TYR A 202 17.02 -9.72 -10.27
CA TYR A 202 15.81 -9.29 -10.99
C TYR A 202 15.85 -9.69 -12.47
N VAL A 203 17.01 -10.02 -12.97
CA VAL A 203 17.22 -10.51 -14.34
C VAL A 203 17.75 -11.94 -14.25
N PRO A 204 17.11 -12.92 -14.92
CA PRO A 204 17.59 -14.30 -14.92
C PRO A 204 18.96 -14.40 -15.58
N GLU A 205 19.83 -15.23 -15.01
CA GLU A 205 21.06 -15.68 -15.68
C GLU A 205 20.64 -16.45 -16.95
N LYS A 206 21.33 -16.16 -18.07
CA LYS A 206 21.05 -16.82 -19.36
C LYS A 206 21.49 -18.26 -19.33
#